data_2b6ab2c7bec93a086e2f574aa55e793a
#
_entry.id   2b6ab2c7bec93a086e2f574aa55e793a
#
_cell.length_a   1.000
_cell.length_b   1.000
_cell.length_c   1.000
_cell.angle_alpha   90.00
_cell.angle_beta   90.00
_cell.angle_gamma   90.00
#
_symmetry.space_group_name_H-M   'P 1'
#
loop_
_entity.id
_entity.type
_entity.pdbx_description
1 polymer ?
#
loop_
_entity_poly.entity_id
_entity_poly.type
_entity_poly.pdbx_seq_one_letter_code
_entity_poly.pdbx_strand_id
1 'polypeptide(L)'
;MQKIRTCLQKTPNALLCALGAVVFLAGFYFLCYRTPLNEVWLPTTMNNDEALYNRQVVSVLTHGGPQGYFGYQESTADIGRYGTWGPLLIWAYALPGLLFGAGVNVVLWCNLLLIAVGVAVFAHCARLNYWQCIALCGALFSIMLPLRSCVSGASEAMHYMLALLIVGTAAACTAAARLAG
;
A
#
# COMPACT_ATOMS: atom_id res chain seq x y z
N MET A 1 -2.28 -6.40 33.85
CA MET A 1 -2.52 -4.97 33.58
C MET A 1 -1.27 -4.22 33.08
N GLN A 2 -0.08 -4.49 33.62
CA GLN A 2 1.16 -3.80 33.18
C GLN A 2 1.53 -4.05 31.71
N LYS A 3 1.29 -5.28 31.18
CA LYS A 3 1.54 -5.64 29.76
C LYS A 3 0.64 -4.86 28.77
N ILE A 4 -0.60 -4.55 29.16
CA ILE A 4 -1.54 -3.79 28.31
C ILE A 4 -1.13 -2.31 28.26
N ARG A 5 -0.68 -1.75 29.39
CA ARG A 5 -0.16 -0.37 29.45
C ARG A 5 1.07 -0.16 28.57
N THR A 6 2.02 -1.10 28.57
CA THR A 6 3.21 -1.03 27.71
C THR A 6 2.88 -1.19 26.22
N CYS A 7 1.84 -1.92 25.87
CA CYS A 7 1.38 -2.04 24.48
C CYS A 7 0.75 -0.74 24.01
N LEU A 8 -0.11 -0.12 24.81
CA LEU A 8 -0.76 1.15 24.51
C LEU A 8 0.23 2.33 24.39
N GLN A 9 1.32 2.32 25.14
CA GLN A 9 2.35 3.37 25.08
C GLN A 9 3.16 3.38 23.75
N LYS A 10 3.18 2.27 23.00
CA LYS A 10 3.94 2.17 21.73
C LYS A 10 3.08 2.35 20.48
N THR A 11 1.77 2.37 20.62
CA THR A 11 0.84 2.66 19.52
C THR A 11 1.08 4.03 18.88
N PRO A 12 1.35 5.12 19.65
CA PRO A 12 1.68 6.41 19.07
C PRO A 12 2.90 6.37 18.13
N ASN A 13 3.94 5.62 18.49
CA ASN A 13 5.15 5.51 17.65
C ASN A 13 4.85 4.79 16.32
N ALA A 14 4.04 3.74 16.34
CA ALA A 14 3.64 3.02 15.14
C ALA A 14 2.85 3.91 14.17
N LEU A 15 1.90 4.69 14.70
CA LEU A 15 1.12 5.64 13.91
C LEU A 15 1.99 6.78 13.36
N LEU A 16 2.90 7.32 14.15
CA LEU A 16 3.85 8.33 13.70
C LEU A 16 4.78 7.78 12.62
N CYS A 17 5.20 6.53 12.74
CA CYS A 17 6.01 5.85 11.73
C CYS A 17 5.25 5.72 10.41
N ALA A 18 4.00 5.28 10.46
CA ALA A 18 3.13 5.18 9.28
C ALA A 18 2.88 6.54 8.61
N LEU A 19 2.55 7.55 9.40
CA LEU A 19 2.38 8.92 8.90
C LEU A 19 3.66 9.46 8.27
N GLY A 20 4.80 9.25 8.94
CA GLY A 20 6.12 9.63 8.42
C GLY A 20 6.45 8.96 7.09
N ALA A 21 6.10 7.68 6.93
CA ALA A 21 6.27 6.96 5.67
C ALA A 21 5.43 7.58 4.53
N VAL A 22 4.16 7.89 4.79
CA VAL A 22 3.27 8.51 3.80
C VAL A 22 3.75 9.90 3.42
N VAL A 23 4.12 10.73 4.42
CA VAL A 23 4.64 12.09 4.19
C VAL A 23 5.94 12.06 3.40
N PHE A 24 6.83 11.10 3.71
CA PHE A 24 8.07 10.91 2.96
C PHE A 24 7.79 10.54 1.50
N LEU A 25 6.91 9.58 1.26
CA LEU A 25 6.55 9.15 -0.10
C LEU A 25 5.89 10.28 -0.90
N ALA A 26 4.96 11.01 -0.30
CA ALA A 26 4.31 12.16 -0.93
C ALA A 26 5.31 13.28 -1.24
N GLY A 27 6.20 13.58 -0.29
CA GLY A 27 7.25 14.57 -0.47
C GLY A 27 8.26 14.16 -1.54
N PHE A 28 8.69 12.91 -1.54
CA PHE A 28 9.58 12.37 -2.57
C PHE A 28 8.93 12.48 -3.95
N TYR A 29 7.67 12.06 -4.08
CA TYR A 29 6.93 12.17 -5.33
C TYR A 29 6.88 13.62 -5.83
N PHE A 30 6.49 14.55 -4.96
CA PHE A 30 6.45 15.96 -5.29
C PHE A 30 7.81 16.53 -5.74
N LEU A 31 8.89 16.14 -5.06
CA LEU A 31 10.24 16.58 -5.43
C LEU A 31 10.68 16.04 -6.80
N CYS A 32 10.33 14.79 -7.11
CA CYS A 32 10.70 14.17 -8.38
C CYS A 32 9.88 14.67 -9.57
N TYR A 33 8.57 14.80 -9.40
CA TYR A 33 7.66 15.06 -10.50
C TYR A 33 7.10 16.49 -10.52
N ARG A 34 7.34 17.27 -9.47
CA ARG A 34 6.82 18.65 -9.29
C ARG A 34 5.31 18.74 -9.39
N THR A 35 4.62 17.64 -9.15
CA THR A 35 3.17 17.50 -9.25
C THR A 35 2.65 16.93 -7.94
N PRO A 36 1.60 17.49 -7.34
CA PRO A 36 0.99 16.90 -6.14
C PRO A 36 0.29 15.59 -6.47
N LEU A 37 0.20 14.68 -5.51
CA LEU A 37 -0.34 13.33 -5.71
C LEU A 37 -1.79 13.32 -6.22
N ASN A 38 -2.59 14.31 -5.89
CA ASN A 38 -3.97 14.43 -6.34
C ASN A 38 -4.13 14.84 -7.81
N GLU A 39 -3.07 15.32 -8.44
CA GLU A 39 -3.04 15.71 -9.85
C GLU A 39 -2.39 14.67 -10.75
N VAL A 40 -1.91 13.58 -10.17
CA VAL A 40 -1.30 12.49 -10.92
C VAL A 40 -2.36 11.69 -11.64
N TRP A 41 -2.19 11.50 -12.91
CA TRP A 41 -3.08 10.66 -13.73
C TRP A 41 -2.32 9.75 -14.71
N LEU A 42 -1.01 9.96 -14.84
CA LEU A 42 -0.14 9.15 -15.69
C LEU A 42 0.48 8.00 -14.89
N PRO A 43 0.69 6.85 -15.52
CA PRO A 43 1.52 5.80 -14.94
C PRO A 43 2.89 6.35 -14.59
N THR A 44 3.35 6.11 -13.38
CA THR A 44 4.66 6.53 -12.90
C THR A 44 5.76 5.51 -13.25
N THR A 45 5.34 4.33 -13.69
CA THR A 45 6.20 3.31 -14.27
C THR A 45 6.02 3.26 -15.78
N MET A 46 6.92 2.62 -16.50
CA MET A 46 6.79 2.45 -17.95
C MET A 46 5.82 1.32 -18.34
N ASN A 47 5.17 0.70 -17.37
CA ASN A 47 4.27 -0.44 -17.58
C ASN A 47 2.82 0.03 -17.70
N ASN A 48 2.10 -0.49 -18.66
CA ASN A 48 0.66 -0.24 -18.83
C ASN A 48 -0.21 -0.86 -17.73
N ASP A 49 0.36 -1.74 -16.91
CA ASP A 49 -0.35 -2.48 -15.87
C ASP A 49 -1.00 -1.55 -14.85
N GLU A 50 -0.37 -0.44 -14.51
CA GLU A 50 -0.93 0.56 -13.59
C GLU A 50 -2.27 1.10 -14.07
N ALA A 51 -2.36 1.45 -15.34
CA ALA A 51 -3.59 1.95 -15.94
C ALA A 51 -4.66 0.84 -15.98
N LEU A 52 -4.25 -0.40 -16.29
CA LEU A 52 -5.14 -1.55 -16.34
C LEU A 52 -5.73 -1.87 -14.96
N TYR A 53 -4.92 -1.90 -13.91
CA TYR A 53 -5.41 -2.13 -12.53
C TYR A 53 -6.37 -1.03 -12.11
N ASN A 54 -5.97 0.22 -12.33
CA ASN A 54 -6.80 1.35 -11.93
C ASN A 54 -8.16 1.34 -12.65
N ARG A 55 -8.19 1.09 -13.95
CA ARG A 55 -9.44 0.97 -14.74
C ARG A 55 -10.36 -0.12 -14.20
N GLN A 56 -9.84 -1.31 -13.90
CA GLN A 56 -10.62 -2.40 -13.35
C GLN A 56 -11.16 -2.07 -11.96
N VAL A 57 -10.34 -1.47 -11.09
CA VAL A 57 -10.77 -1.04 -9.75
C VAL A 57 -11.86 0.02 -9.85
N VAL A 58 -11.68 1.04 -10.68
CA VAL A 58 -12.70 2.08 -10.92
C VAL A 58 -13.99 1.45 -11.44
N SER A 59 -13.89 0.50 -12.38
CA SER A 59 -15.07 -0.19 -12.94
C SER A 59 -15.82 -0.98 -11.87
N VAL A 60 -15.12 -1.68 -11.00
CA VAL A 60 -15.74 -2.39 -9.86
C VAL A 60 -16.44 -1.40 -8.92
N LEU A 61 -15.80 -0.27 -8.60
CA LEU A 61 -16.37 0.74 -7.72
C LEU A 61 -17.62 1.41 -8.30
N THR A 62 -17.68 1.58 -9.63
CA THR A 62 -18.79 2.28 -10.30
C THR A 62 -19.91 1.36 -10.74
N HIS A 63 -19.60 0.11 -11.09
CA HIS A 63 -20.53 -0.82 -11.71
C HIS A 63 -20.69 -2.16 -10.97
N GLY A 64 -19.95 -2.37 -9.88
CA GLY A 64 -19.94 -3.63 -9.13
C GLY A 64 -19.19 -4.77 -9.82
N GLY A 65 -18.57 -4.52 -10.97
CA GLY A 65 -17.80 -5.49 -11.73
C GLY A 65 -17.01 -4.85 -12.87
N PRO A 66 -16.07 -5.58 -13.48
CA PRO A 66 -15.29 -5.05 -14.59
C PRO A 66 -16.17 -4.88 -15.83
N GLN A 67 -16.21 -3.67 -16.36
CA GLN A 67 -16.92 -3.31 -17.59
C GLN A 67 -16.05 -2.35 -18.39
N GLY A 68 -15.61 -2.76 -19.56
CA GLY A 68 -14.84 -1.89 -20.45
C GLY A 68 -13.78 -2.65 -21.22
N TYR A 69 -12.89 -1.87 -21.81
CA TYR A 69 -11.77 -2.39 -22.57
C TYR A 69 -10.56 -2.55 -21.64
N PHE A 70 -10.19 -3.77 -21.36
CA PHE A 70 -9.05 -4.10 -20.49
C PHE A 70 -8.08 -4.99 -21.27
N GLY A 71 -6.82 -4.62 -21.29
CA GLY A 71 -5.77 -5.40 -21.91
C GLY A 71 -4.94 -4.63 -22.93
N TYR A 72 -3.98 -5.31 -23.49
CA TYR A 72 -3.14 -4.75 -24.54
C TYR A 72 -4.00 -4.44 -25.79
N GLN A 73 -3.82 -3.27 -26.32
CA GLN A 73 -4.52 -2.75 -27.51
C GLN A 73 -6.01 -2.42 -27.33
N GLU A 74 -6.60 -2.66 -26.18
CA GLU A 74 -8.01 -2.35 -25.90
C GLU A 74 -8.97 -2.80 -27.02
N SER A 75 -8.68 -3.91 -27.67
CA SER A 75 -9.35 -4.37 -28.89
C SER A 75 -10.69 -5.04 -28.64
N THR A 76 -10.90 -5.52 -27.41
CA THR A 76 -12.13 -6.22 -27.01
C THR A 76 -12.66 -5.70 -25.70
N ALA A 77 -13.99 -5.56 -25.63
CA ALA A 77 -14.65 -5.27 -24.35
C ALA A 77 -14.78 -6.53 -23.51
N ASP A 78 -14.25 -6.50 -22.31
CA ASP A 78 -14.44 -7.54 -21.31
C ASP A 78 -15.50 -7.12 -20.30
N ILE A 79 -16.70 -7.70 -20.43
CA ILE A 79 -17.79 -7.47 -19.48
C ILE A 79 -17.84 -8.65 -18.52
N GLY A 80 -17.70 -8.35 -17.22
CA GLY A 80 -17.72 -9.36 -16.16
C GLY A 80 -16.45 -10.21 -16.08
N ARG A 81 -15.44 -9.94 -16.87
CA ARG A 81 -14.15 -10.65 -16.84
C ARG A 81 -13.08 -9.78 -16.23
N TYR A 82 -12.31 -10.38 -15.35
CA TYR A 82 -11.12 -9.75 -14.78
C TYR A 82 -9.93 -10.02 -15.68
N GLY A 83 -9.02 -9.04 -15.78
CA GLY A 83 -7.77 -9.21 -16.51
C GLY A 83 -6.84 -10.24 -15.86
N THR A 84 -5.61 -10.29 -16.33
CA THR A 84 -4.58 -11.30 -16.04
C THR A 84 -4.40 -11.66 -14.57
N TRP A 85 -4.62 -10.72 -13.66
CA TRP A 85 -4.36 -10.87 -12.22
C TRP A 85 -5.57 -11.35 -11.40
N GLY A 86 -6.68 -11.60 -12.06
CA GLY A 86 -7.87 -12.21 -11.46
C GLY A 86 -8.65 -11.30 -10.50
N PRO A 87 -9.78 -11.80 -9.97
CA PRO A 87 -10.70 -10.99 -9.19
C PRO A 87 -10.13 -10.57 -7.83
N LEU A 88 -9.32 -11.42 -7.19
CA LEU A 88 -8.87 -11.18 -5.82
C LEU A 88 -8.07 -9.88 -5.68
N LEU A 89 -7.13 -9.62 -6.59
CA LEU A 89 -6.32 -8.42 -6.57
C LEU A 89 -7.19 -7.16 -6.74
N ILE A 90 -8.09 -7.18 -7.72
CA ILE A 90 -8.94 -6.03 -8.02
C ILE A 90 -9.86 -5.72 -6.84
N TRP A 91 -10.49 -6.73 -6.22
CA TRP A 91 -11.30 -6.53 -5.03
C TRP A 91 -10.51 -6.11 -3.80
N ALA A 92 -9.27 -6.57 -3.65
CA ALA A 92 -8.38 -6.14 -2.57
C ALA A 92 -8.04 -4.65 -2.66
N TYR A 93 -8.06 -4.05 -3.87
CA TYR A 93 -7.96 -2.62 -4.08
C TYR A 93 -9.33 -1.91 -4.04
N ALA A 94 -10.37 -2.52 -4.57
CA ALA A 94 -11.68 -1.89 -4.61
C ALA A 94 -12.25 -1.66 -3.20
N LEU A 95 -12.06 -2.59 -2.25
CA LEU A 95 -12.53 -2.43 -0.88
C LEU A 95 -11.97 -1.17 -0.19
N PRO A 96 -10.64 -0.96 -0.08
CA PRO A 96 -10.13 0.29 0.44
C PRO A 96 -10.39 1.47 -0.51
N GLY A 97 -10.56 1.23 -1.79
CA GLY A 97 -10.94 2.22 -2.79
C GLY A 97 -12.26 2.91 -2.50
N LEU A 98 -13.18 2.26 -1.77
CA LEU A 98 -14.42 2.89 -1.29
C LEU A 98 -14.18 4.15 -0.46
N LEU A 99 -13.02 4.26 0.21
CA LEU A 99 -12.65 5.43 1.01
C LEU A 99 -12.24 6.63 0.13
N PHE A 100 -11.74 6.38 -1.08
CA PHE A 100 -11.15 7.40 -1.95
C PHE A 100 -12.03 7.74 -3.14
N GLY A 101 -13.05 6.93 -3.41
CA GLY A 101 -13.91 7.06 -4.58
C GLY A 101 -13.28 6.53 -5.87
N ALA A 102 -14.08 6.49 -6.94
CA ALA A 102 -13.71 5.94 -8.24
C ALA A 102 -12.95 6.98 -9.08
N GLY A 103 -11.77 7.37 -8.64
CA GLY A 103 -10.91 8.33 -9.32
C GLY A 103 -9.74 7.69 -10.07
N VAL A 104 -9.10 8.49 -10.93
CA VAL A 104 -7.92 8.05 -11.71
C VAL A 104 -6.71 7.64 -10.84
N ASN A 105 -6.71 8.00 -9.57
CA ASN A 105 -5.62 7.73 -8.62
C ASN A 105 -6.03 6.78 -7.50
N VAL A 106 -7.16 6.07 -7.62
CA VAL A 106 -7.67 5.24 -6.53
C VAL A 106 -6.66 4.18 -6.10
N VAL A 107 -5.98 3.51 -7.03
CA VAL A 107 -4.97 2.49 -6.70
C VAL A 107 -3.75 3.11 -6.01
N LEU A 108 -3.31 4.28 -6.44
CA LEU A 108 -2.22 5.01 -5.78
C LEU A 108 -2.56 5.34 -4.31
N TRP A 109 -3.77 5.84 -4.05
CA TRP A 109 -4.22 6.11 -2.68
C TRP A 109 -4.32 4.84 -1.83
N CYS A 110 -4.79 3.74 -2.44
CA CYS A 110 -4.79 2.44 -1.79
C CYS A 110 -3.36 1.97 -1.47
N ASN A 111 -2.39 2.16 -2.36
CA ASN A 111 -0.99 1.80 -2.13
C ASN A 111 -0.39 2.57 -0.95
N LEU A 112 -0.65 3.86 -0.85
CA LEU A 112 -0.22 4.66 0.31
C LEU A 112 -0.86 4.17 1.62
N LEU A 113 -2.14 3.81 1.57
CA LEU A 113 -2.82 3.23 2.74
C LEU A 113 -2.25 1.87 3.12
N LEU A 114 -2.03 0.98 2.14
CA LEU A 114 -1.49 -0.36 2.37
C LEU A 114 -0.09 -0.31 2.99
N ILE A 115 0.80 0.54 2.47
CA ILE A 115 2.14 0.69 3.04
C ILE A 115 2.10 1.30 4.45
N ALA A 116 1.21 2.27 4.68
CA ALA A 116 1.00 2.85 6.01
C ALA A 116 0.56 1.79 7.02
N VAL A 117 -0.41 0.94 6.64
CA VAL A 117 -0.87 -0.20 7.47
C VAL A 117 0.27 -1.18 7.72
N GLY A 118 1.01 -1.58 6.68
CA GLY A 118 2.14 -2.51 6.81
C GLY A 118 3.21 -1.99 7.76
N VAL A 119 3.61 -0.73 7.59
CA VAL A 119 4.60 -0.07 8.46
C VAL A 119 4.09 0.05 9.90
N ALA A 120 2.82 0.45 10.10
CA ALA A 120 2.24 0.58 11.43
C ALA A 120 2.20 -0.76 12.16
N VAL A 121 1.70 -1.81 11.50
CA VAL A 121 1.60 -3.15 12.10
C VAL A 121 2.99 -3.71 12.40
N PHE A 122 3.93 -3.60 11.45
CA PHE A 122 5.30 -4.03 11.69
C PHE A 122 5.92 -3.31 12.90
N ALA A 123 5.86 -1.98 12.92
CA ALA A 123 6.41 -1.18 13.99
C ALA A 123 5.79 -1.50 15.36
N HIS A 124 4.47 -1.76 15.38
CA HIS A 124 3.76 -2.16 16.58
C HIS A 124 4.18 -3.56 17.06
N CYS A 125 4.16 -4.56 16.18
CA CYS A 125 4.50 -5.95 16.47
C CYS A 125 5.97 -6.10 16.89
N ALA A 126 6.89 -5.45 16.19
CA ALA A 126 8.31 -5.43 16.50
C ALA A 126 8.67 -4.50 17.68
N ARG A 127 7.69 -3.74 18.21
CA ARG A 127 7.84 -2.81 19.32
C ARG A 127 8.94 -1.76 19.08
N LEU A 128 8.99 -1.22 17.88
CA LEU A 128 10.01 -0.26 17.48
C LEU A 128 9.91 1.04 18.28
N ASN A 129 11.05 1.60 18.61
CA ASN A 129 11.14 2.97 19.08
C ASN A 129 11.21 3.95 17.88
N TYR A 130 11.16 5.24 18.16
CA TYR A 130 11.15 6.28 17.13
C TYR A 130 12.34 6.20 16.15
N TRP A 131 13.56 6.00 16.65
CA TRP A 131 14.75 5.90 15.81
C TRP A 131 14.78 4.64 14.94
N GLN A 132 14.28 3.54 15.47
CA GLN A 132 14.10 2.31 14.70
C GLN A 132 13.03 2.46 13.62
N CYS A 133 11.97 3.25 13.86
CA CYS A 133 10.99 3.57 12.85
C CYS A 133 11.60 4.39 11.70
N ILE A 134 12.44 5.39 12.03
CA ILE A 134 13.17 6.16 11.01
C ILE A 134 14.09 5.25 10.21
N ALA A 135 14.85 4.39 10.87
CA ALA A 135 15.74 3.44 10.23
C ALA A 135 14.98 2.47 9.31
N LEU A 136 13.80 1.98 9.75
CA LEU A 136 12.94 1.12 8.93
C LEU A 136 12.48 1.85 7.65
N CYS A 137 11.95 3.05 7.78
CA CYS A 137 11.52 3.84 6.63
C CYS A 137 12.71 4.16 5.70
N GLY A 138 13.86 4.52 6.27
CA GLY A 138 15.08 4.73 5.51
C GLY A 138 15.52 3.48 4.74
N ALA A 139 15.49 2.31 5.37
CA ALA A 139 15.84 1.05 4.72
C ALA A 139 14.84 0.67 3.61
N LEU A 140 13.53 0.80 3.87
CA LEU A 140 12.49 0.47 2.89
C LEU A 140 12.58 1.37 1.65
N PHE A 141 12.75 2.67 1.85
CA PHE A 141 12.69 3.65 0.77
C PHE A 141 14.06 4.06 0.21
N SER A 142 15.17 3.48 0.70
CA SER A 142 16.48 3.61 0.06
C SER A 142 16.59 2.85 -1.25
N ILE A 143 15.73 1.85 -1.45
CA ILE A 143 15.69 1.04 -2.66
C ILE A 143 14.67 1.66 -3.62
N MET A 144 15.10 1.94 -4.85
CA MET A 144 14.29 2.63 -5.85
C MET A 144 13.00 1.89 -6.20
N LEU A 145 13.02 0.56 -6.21
CA LEU A 145 11.86 -0.24 -6.60
C LEU A 145 10.69 -0.12 -5.60
N PRO A 146 10.85 -0.39 -4.28
CA PRO A 146 9.79 -0.13 -3.30
C PRO A 146 9.31 1.33 -3.30
N LEU A 147 10.24 2.27 -3.35
CA LEU A 147 9.93 3.70 -3.36
C LEU A 147 8.99 4.06 -4.51
N ARG A 148 9.35 3.63 -5.72
CA ARG A 148 8.57 3.90 -6.93
C ARG A 148 7.22 3.19 -6.94
N SER A 149 7.18 1.93 -6.54
CA SER A 149 5.95 1.14 -6.53
C SER A 149 4.92 1.64 -5.51
N CYS A 150 5.38 2.18 -4.38
CA CYS A 150 4.47 2.73 -3.35
C CYS A 150 3.78 4.03 -3.78
N VAL A 151 4.34 4.79 -4.73
CA VAL A 151 3.78 6.04 -5.26
C VAL A 151 3.27 5.87 -6.70
N SER A 152 2.83 4.70 -7.06
CA SER A 152 2.33 4.35 -8.39
C SER A 152 0.98 3.61 -8.29
N GLY A 153 0.39 3.30 -9.43
CA GLY A 153 -0.76 2.41 -9.53
C GLY A 153 -0.40 0.92 -9.58
N ALA A 154 0.86 0.57 -9.34
CA ALA A 154 1.34 -0.81 -9.41
C ALA A 154 0.94 -1.64 -8.18
N SER A 155 0.85 -2.96 -8.35
CA SER A 155 0.38 -3.88 -7.30
C SER A 155 1.45 -4.25 -6.26
N GLU A 156 2.70 -3.88 -6.48
CA GLU A 156 3.84 -4.25 -5.65
C GLU A 156 3.77 -3.71 -4.23
N ALA A 157 3.12 -2.57 -4.01
CA ALA A 157 2.91 -2.03 -2.67
C ALA A 157 2.15 -2.99 -1.75
N MET A 158 1.21 -3.77 -2.31
CA MET A 158 0.52 -4.82 -1.57
C MET A 158 1.48 -5.93 -1.12
N HIS A 159 2.42 -6.33 -1.96
CA HIS A 159 3.42 -7.33 -1.61
C HIS A 159 4.32 -6.84 -0.47
N TYR A 160 4.74 -5.57 -0.50
CA TYR A 160 5.53 -4.98 0.59
C TYR A 160 4.72 -4.92 1.89
N MET A 161 3.45 -4.53 1.82
CA MET A 161 2.57 -4.56 2.99
C MET A 161 2.46 -5.97 3.57
N LEU A 162 2.18 -6.98 2.74
CA LEU A 162 2.08 -8.37 3.17
C LEU A 162 3.40 -8.87 3.78
N ALA A 163 4.54 -8.55 3.18
CA ALA A 163 5.85 -8.90 3.73
C ALA A 163 6.06 -8.28 5.12
N LEU A 164 5.73 -7.00 5.29
CA LEU A 164 5.81 -6.33 6.60
C LEU A 164 4.88 -6.96 7.64
N LEU A 165 3.66 -7.34 7.26
CA LEU A 165 2.72 -8.04 8.13
C LEU A 165 3.27 -9.40 8.58
N ILE A 166 3.78 -10.21 7.64
CA ILE A 166 4.32 -11.55 7.92
C ILE A 166 5.53 -11.44 8.85
N VAL A 167 6.50 -10.59 8.53
CA VAL A 167 7.72 -10.44 9.33
C VAL A 167 7.41 -9.85 10.71
N GLY A 168 6.53 -8.85 10.77
CA GLY A 168 6.11 -8.23 12.02
C GLY A 168 5.40 -9.21 12.96
N THR A 169 4.45 -9.99 12.44
CA THR A 169 3.73 -10.99 13.23
C THR A 169 4.64 -12.14 13.67
N ALA A 170 5.53 -12.61 12.81
CA ALA A 170 6.53 -13.62 13.17
C ALA A 170 7.45 -13.14 14.30
N ALA A 171 7.91 -11.88 14.24
CA ALA A 171 8.70 -11.28 15.31
C ALA A 171 7.94 -11.20 16.65
N ALA A 172 6.65 -10.87 16.60
CA ALA A 172 5.79 -10.86 17.80
C ALA A 172 5.61 -12.27 18.39
N CYS A 173 5.37 -13.28 17.54
CA CYS A 173 5.21 -14.68 17.97
C CYS A 173 6.49 -15.22 18.61
N THR A 174 7.66 -14.97 18.01
CA THR A 174 8.95 -15.42 18.58
C THR A 174 9.26 -14.74 19.90
N ALA A 175 8.94 -13.45 20.03
CA ALA A 175 9.09 -12.74 21.30
C ALA A 175 8.16 -13.31 22.39
N ALA A 176 6.93 -13.67 22.04
CA ALA A 176 5.98 -14.28 22.97
C ALA A 176 6.43 -15.67 23.43
N ALA A 177 6.93 -16.50 22.51
CA ALA A 177 7.43 -17.84 22.82
C ALA A 177 8.61 -17.81 23.80
N ARG A 178 9.55 -16.87 23.64
CA ARG A 178 10.70 -16.68 24.55
C ARG A 178 10.30 -16.23 25.97
N LEU A 179 9.12 -15.66 26.14
CA LEU A 179 8.61 -15.22 27.45
C LEU A 179 7.80 -16.29 28.17
N ALA A 180 7.39 -17.33 27.44
CA ALA A 180 6.59 -18.45 27.96
C ALA A 180 7.40 -19.66 28.38
N GLY A 181 8.65 -19.81 27.90
CA GLY A 181 9.60 -20.84 28.30
C GLY A 181 10.62 -20.32 29.32
#